data_314df2cb4e37710e5bdbaa0faf04a6fc
#
_entry.id   314df2cb4e37710e5bdbaa0faf04a6fc
#
_cell.length_a   1.000
_cell.length_b   1.000
_cell.length_c   1.000
_cell.angle_alpha   90.00
_cell.angle_beta   90.00
_cell.angle_gamma   90.00
#
_symmetry.space_group_name_H-M   'P 1'
#
loop_
_entity.id
_entity.type
_entity.pdbx_description
1 polymer ?
#
loop_
_entity_poly.entity_id
_entity_poly.type
_entity_poly.pdbx_seq_one_letter_code
_entity_poly.pdbx_strand_id
1 'polypeptide(L)'
;MSVIQLSGVRWALFPAGEGWKWWLFCLAGLLLAGALVLSARESENPWRKLGFFFAGFCPLLFVMHFALPELVLMRKTACPLLERGKVRIGPETKLMSFRYPFQDVIWVFKSSDVYMYRAPGEIRWGMGQDPEMKKRRLLDIPATNELIRQRRGKGGVLLVLPTKIYREDRKLLPEPEWIETNSSHRKGYSAVKF
;
A
#
# COMPACT_ATOMS: atom_id res chain seq x y z
N MET A 1 20.19 -9.64 8.03
CA MET A 1 19.97 -8.75 6.87
C MET A 1 20.69 -9.33 5.67
N SER A 2 19.97 -9.72 4.64
CA SER A 2 20.57 -10.10 3.37
C SER A 2 20.80 -8.83 2.56
N VAL A 3 22.06 -8.48 2.29
CA VAL A 3 22.46 -7.28 1.56
C VAL A 3 22.94 -7.72 0.19
N ILE A 4 22.25 -7.28 -0.86
CA ILE A 4 22.72 -7.42 -2.22
C ILE A 4 23.50 -6.16 -2.57
N GLN A 5 24.75 -6.32 -2.89
CA GLN A 5 25.61 -5.23 -3.38
C GLN A 5 25.69 -5.31 -4.89
N LEU A 6 24.89 -4.53 -5.59
CA LEU A 6 24.98 -4.30 -7.02
C LEU A 6 25.45 -2.85 -7.23
N SER A 7 26.55 -2.68 -7.94
CA SER A 7 27.08 -1.37 -8.38
C SER A 7 27.25 -0.31 -7.26
N GLY A 8 27.81 -0.71 -6.11
CA GLY A 8 28.07 0.20 -4.99
C GLY A 8 26.85 0.64 -4.17
N VAL A 9 25.64 0.24 -4.55
CA VAL A 9 24.40 0.51 -3.82
C VAL A 9 24.04 -0.69 -2.96
N ARG A 10 23.95 -0.50 -1.64
CA ARG A 10 23.49 -1.55 -0.71
C ARG A 10 21.97 -1.57 -0.67
N TRP A 11 21.38 -2.66 -1.11
CA TRP A 11 19.94 -2.89 -1.02
C TRP A 11 19.64 -3.81 0.16
N ALA A 12 18.99 -3.27 1.19
CA ALA A 12 18.42 -4.08 2.26
C ALA A 12 16.95 -4.35 1.90
N LEU A 13 16.69 -5.42 1.14
CA LEU A 13 15.32 -5.77 0.72
C LEU A 13 14.59 -6.57 1.79
N PHE A 14 15.32 -7.36 2.57
CA PHE A 14 14.75 -8.26 3.56
C PHE A 14 15.23 -7.88 4.96
N PRO A 15 14.34 -7.56 5.91
CA PRO A 15 14.70 -7.29 7.29
C PRO A 15 15.24 -8.55 7.99
N ALA A 16 15.80 -8.36 9.18
CA ALA A 16 16.28 -9.46 10.00
C ALA A 16 15.13 -10.46 10.28
N GLY A 17 15.36 -11.74 10.00
CA GLY A 17 14.33 -12.80 10.11
C GLY A 17 13.69 -13.18 8.78
N GLU A 18 13.78 -12.37 7.73
CA GLU A 18 13.21 -12.69 6.41
C GLU A 18 14.24 -13.21 5.40
N GLY A 19 15.48 -13.47 5.81
CA GLY A 19 16.55 -13.96 4.93
C GLY A 19 16.23 -15.25 4.18
N TRP A 20 15.37 -16.10 4.76
CA TRP A 20 14.89 -17.32 4.11
C TRP A 20 14.08 -17.06 2.83
N LYS A 21 13.34 -15.93 2.78
CA LYS A 21 12.58 -15.52 1.58
C LYS A 21 13.52 -15.27 0.39
N TRP A 22 14.71 -14.71 0.65
CA TRP A 22 15.72 -14.53 -0.38
C TRP A 22 16.16 -15.84 -1.02
N TRP A 23 16.41 -16.86 -0.18
CA TRP A 23 16.80 -18.18 -0.69
C TRP A 23 15.69 -18.84 -1.52
N LEU A 24 14.43 -18.64 -1.14
CA LEU A 24 13.29 -19.07 -1.96
C LEU A 24 13.26 -18.40 -3.34
N PHE A 25 13.54 -17.10 -3.40
CA PHE A 25 13.65 -16.42 -4.70
C PHE A 25 14.79 -16.94 -5.54
N CYS A 26 15.96 -17.17 -4.95
CA CYS A 26 17.09 -17.77 -5.66
C CYS A 26 16.76 -19.17 -6.18
N LEU A 27 16.16 -20.02 -5.36
CA LEU A 27 15.73 -21.36 -5.77
C LEU A 27 14.70 -21.33 -6.90
N ALA A 28 13.67 -20.50 -6.78
CA ALA A 28 12.66 -20.34 -7.82
C ALA A 28 13.25 -19.79 -9.12
N GLY A 29 14.21 -18.86 -9.04
CA GLY A 29 14.96 -18.35 -10.20
C GLY A 29 15.80 -19.42 -10.89
N LEU A 30 16.47 -20.28 -10.12
CA LEU A 30 17.22 -21.42 -10.65
C LEU A 30 16.32 -22.45 -11.33
N LEU A 31 15.17 -22.76 -10.71
CA LEU A 31 14.16 -23.65 -11.31
C LEU A 31 13.62 -23.08 -12.62
N LEU A 32 13.32 -21.79 -12.66
CA LEU A 32 12.89 -21.12 -13.89
C LEU A 32 13.98 -21.17 -14.97
N ALA A 33 15.23 -20.86 -14.62
CA ALA A 33 16.35 -20.91 -15.58
C ALA A 33 16.53 -22.33 -16.14
N GLY A 34 16.53 -23.35 -15.28
CA GLY A 34 16.60 -24.76 -15.70
C GLY A 34 15.41 -25.15 -16.62
N ALA A 35 14.21 -24.76 -16.25
CA ALA A 35 13.01 -25.03 -17.03
C ALA A 35 13.04 -24.34 -18.41
N LEU A 36 13.53 -23.11 -18.49
CA LEU A 36 13.71 -22.39 -19.76
C LEU A 36 14.74 -23.07 -20.65
N VAL A 37 15.86 -23.56 -20.10
CA VAL A 37 16.86 -24.31 -20.86
C VAL A 37 16.28 -25.62 -21.39
N LEU A 38 15.53 -26.37 -20.58
CA LEU A 38 14.87 -27.59 -21.00
C LEU A 38 13.80 -27.31 -22.08
N SER A 39 13.01 -26.26 -21.89
CA SER A 39 12.00 -25.80 -22.86
C SER A 39 12.66 -25.39 -24.19
N ALA A 40 13.83 -24.73 -24.15
CA ALA A 40 14.56 -24.32 -25.36
C ALA A 40 15.18 -25.53 -26.12
N ARG A 41 15.57 -26.58 -25.39
CA ARG A 41 16.12 -27.82 -25.98
C ARG A 41 15.04 -28.75 -26.56
N GLU A 42 13.83 -28.64 -26.08
CA GLU A 42 12.71 -29.44 -26.59
C GLU A 42 12.21 -28.84 -27.92
N SER A 43 12.50 -29.51 -29.03
CA SER A 43 12.15 -29.06 -30.39
C SER A 43 10.94 -29.81 -30.98
N GLU A 44 10.70 -31.03 -30.52
CA GLU A 44 9.78 -31.96 -31.18
C GLU A 44 8.33 -31.91 -30.59
N ASN A 45 8.22 -31.69 -29.29
CA ASN A 45 6.91 -31.76 -28.61
C ASN A 45 6.52 -30.43 -27.98
N PRO A 46 5.56 -29.69 -28.59
CA PRO A 46 5.12 -28.39 -28.07
C PRO A 46 4.47 -28.48 -26.69
N TRP A 47 3.84 -29.58 -26.33
CA TRP A 47 3.23 -29.78 -25.01
C TRP A 47 4.28 -29.98 -23.92
N ARG A 48 5.37 -30.69 -24.20
CA ARG A 48 6.50 -30.81 -23.28
C ARG A 48 7.19 -29.47 -23.09
N LYS A 49 7.39 -28.72 -24.15
CA LYS A 49 7.94 -27.37 -24.12
C LYS A 49 7.13 -26.46 -23.20
N LEU A 50 5.82 -26.46 -23.38
CA LEU A 50 4.90 -25.69 -22.56
C LEU A 50 4.90 -26.18 -21.09
N GLY A 51 4.96 -27.51 -20.89
CA GLY A 51 5.06 -28.11 -19.56
C GLY A 51 6.29 -27.67 -18.78
N PHE A 52 7.47 -27.65 -19.41
CA PHE A 52 8.70 -27.13 -18.80
C PHE A 52 8.58 -25.64 -18.46
N PHE A 53 8.00 -24.84 -19.36
CA PHE A 53 7.77 -23.43 -19.09
C PHE A 53 6.93 -23.21 -17.84
N PHE A 54 5.78 -23.88 -17.73
CA PHE A 54 4.92 -23.77 -16.55
C PHE A 54 5.56 -24.34 -15.28
N ALA A 55 6.31 -25.44 -15.38
CA ALA A 55 7.03 -26.03 -14.25
C ALA A 55 8.05 -25.06 -13.62
N GLY A 56 8.63 -24.16 -14.41
CA GLY A 56 9.52 -23.11 -13.91
C GLY A 56 8.77 -21.86 -13.44
N PHE A 57 7.74 -21.45 -14.19
CA PHE A 57 7.06 -20.19 -13.95
C PHE A 57 6.11 -20.23 -12.75
N CYS A 58 5.35 -21.33 -12.55
CA CYS A 58 4.42 -21.47 -11.43
C CYS A 58 5.10 -21.39 -10.05
N PRO A 59 6.23 -22.08 -9.77
CA PRO A 59 6.95 -21.92 -8.53
C PRO A 59 7.42 -20.47 -8.28
N LEU A 60 7.88 -19.77 -9.33
CA LEU A 60 8.26 -18.37 -9.19
C LEU A 60 7.08 -17.49 -8.80
N LEU A 61 5.93 -17.63 -9.45
CA LEU A 61 4.71 -16.89 -9.08
C LEU A 61 4.28 -17.19 -7.66
N PHE A 62 4.34 -18.45 -7.25
CA PHE A 62 4.02 -18.88 -5.88
C PHE A 62 4.95 -18.20 -4.88
N VAL A 63 6.27 -18.24 -5.12
CA VAL A 63 7.25 -17.58 -4.26
C VAL A 63 7.03 -16.08 -4.23
N MET A 64 6.76 -15.45 -5.37
CA MET A 64 6.44 -14.02 -5.42
C MET A 64 5.21 -13.67 -4.56
N HIS A 65 4.20 -14.53 -4.53
CA HIS A 65 3.00 -14.28 -3.73
C HIS A 65 3.26 -14.36 -2.21
N PHE A 66 4.01 -15.35 -1.75
CA PHE A 66 4.22 -15.62 -0.32
C PHE A 66 5.50 -15.05 0.28
N ALA A 67 6.52 -14.83 -0.54
CA ALA A 67 7.83 -14.41 -0.07
C ALA A 67 8.15 -12.93 -0.36
N LEU A 68 7.14 -12.10 -0.70
CA LEU A 68 7.36 -10.67 -0.81
C LEU A 68 7.91 -10.11 0.52
N PRO A 69 8.98 -9.28 0.46
CA PRO A 69 9.50 -8.65 1.66
C PRO A 69 8.45 -7.80 2.34
N GLU A 70 8.34 -7.90 3.66
CA GLU A 70 7.40 -7.11 4.45
C GLU A 70 7.61 -5.60 4.23
N LEU A 71 8.87 -5.19 4.06
CA LEU A 71 9.22 -3.81 3.72
C LEU A 71 8.57 -3.32 2.41
N VAL A 72 8.40 -4.21 1.41
CA VAL A 72 7.73 -3.87 0.14
C VAL A 72 6.23 -3.76 0.37
N LEU A 73 5.64 -4.68 1.14
CA LEU A 73 4.22 -4.64 1.48
C LEU A 73 3.88 -3.38 2.27
N MET A 74 4.64 -3.05 3.31
CA MET A 74 4.44 -1.85 4.12
C MET A 74 4.55 -0.54 3.34
N ARG A 75 5.28 -0.54 2.22
CA ARG A 75 5.39 0.64 1.33
C ARG A 75 4.23 0.76 0.36
N LYS A 76 3.52 -0.34 0.09
CA LYS A 76 2.46 -0.40 -0.93
C LYS A 76 1.06 -0.34 -0.32
N THR A 77 0.90 -0.74 0.94
CA THR A 77 -0.40 -0.74 1.63
C THR A 77 -0.32 -0.02 2.97
N ALA A 78 -1.43 0.66 3.32
CA ALA A 78 -1.61 1.26 4.63
C ALA A 78 -2.27 0.28 5.63
N CYS A 79 -2.73 -0.91 5.21
CA CYS A 79 -3.46 -1.85 6.07
C CYS A 79 -2.77 -2.14 7.41
N PRO A 80 -1.46 -2.49 7.49
CA PRO A 80 -0.83 -2.78 8.78
C PRO A 80 -0.79 -1.58 9.72
N LEU A 81 -0.69 -0.35 9.17
CA LEU A 81 -0.77 0.88 9.93
C LEU A 81 -2.17 1.09 10.51
N LEU A 82 -3.19 0.89 9.66
CA LEU A 82 -4.59 1.11 10.02
C LEU A 82 -5.09 0.07 11.03
N GLU A 83 -4.70 -1.20 10.89
CA GLU A 83 -5.07 -2.25 11.86
C GLU A 83 -4.51 -1.96 13.25
N ARG A 84 -3.28 -1.46 13.37
CA ARG A 84 -2.72 -1.03 14.66
C ARG A 84 -3.45 0.18 15.25
N GLY A 85 -3.78 1.15 14.39
CA GLY A 85 -4.49 2.36 14.79
C GLY A 85 -5.98 2.18 15.09
N LYS A 86 -6.59 1.09 14.59
CA LYS A 86 -8.03 0.85 14.63
C LYS A 86 -8.63 0.94 16.05
N VAL A 87 -7.91 0.47 17.06
CA VAL A 87 -8.34 0.51 18.46
C VAL A 87 -8.62 1.94 18.97
N ARG A 88 -7.94 2.93 18.36
CA ARG A 88 -8.06 4.36 18.73
C ARG A 88 -9.16 5.10 17.96
N ILE A 89 -9.82 4.42 17.03
CA ILE A 89 -10.80 5.01 16.12
C ILE A 89 -12.19 4.56 16.54
N GLY A 90 -13.00 5.50 17.01
CA GLY A 90 -14.38 5.25 17.38
C GLY A 90 -15.33 5.22 16.17
N PRO A 91 -16.55 4.70 16.34
CA PRO A 91 -17.55 4.60 15.27
C PRO A 91 -17.98 5.98 14.73
N GLU A 92 -17.90 7.02 15.53
CA GLU A 92 -18.24 8.40 15.17
C GLU A 92 -17.15 9.13 14.38
N THR A 93 -15.95 8.53 14.28
CA THR A 93 -14.83 9.15 13.57
C THR A 93 -15.11 9.17 12.06
N LYS A 94 -15.02 10.34 11.45
CA LYS A 94 -15.12 10.46 9.98
C LYS A 94 -13.81 10.03 9.33
N LEU A 95 -13.94 9.17 8.35
CA LEU A 95 -12.80 8.62 7.61
C LEU A 95 -12.52 9.49 6.39
N MET A 96 -11.24 9.84 6.21
CA MET A 96 -10.76 10.60 5.07
C MET A 96 -9.49 9.95 4.52
N SER A 97 -9.36 9.89 3.22
CA SER A 97 -8.22 9.25 2.56
C SER A 97 -7.71 10.05 1.39
N PHE A 98 -6.40 10.04 1.20
CA PHE A 98 -5.81 10.38 -0.09
C PHE A 98 -6.01 9.24 -1.09
N ARG A 99 -5.89 9.51 -2.39
CA ARG A 99 -6.22 8.59 -3.49
C ARG A 99 -5.69 7.15 -3.33
N TYR A 100 -4.45 6.97 -2.89
CA TYR A 100 -3.81 5.63 -2.86
C TYR A 100 -4.28 4.73 -1.71
N PRO A 101 -4.34 5.18 -0.43
CA PRO A 101 -4.77 4.32 0.67
C PRO A 101 -6.30 4.22 0.81
N PHE A 102 -7.08 4.75 -0.15
CA PHE A 102 -8.54 4.77 -0.07
C PHE A 102 -9.15 3.37 0.08
N GLN A 103 -8.69 2.41 -0.73
CA GLN A 103 -9.17 1.03 -0.67
C GLN A 103 -8.79 0.36 0.67
N ASP A 104 -7.58 0.63 1.17
CA ASP A 104 -7.12 0.12 2.47
C ASP A 104 -8.03 0.63 3.61
N VAL A 105 -8.41 1.92 3.58
CA VAL A 105 -9.33 2.52 4.57
C VAL A 105 -10.69 1.84 4.53
N ILE A 106 -11.29 1.69 3.34
CA ILE A 106 -12.58 0.99 3.19
C ILE A 106 -12.48 -0.44 3.72
N TRP A 107 -11.42 -1.15 3.37
CA TRP A 107 -11.22 -2.54 3.75
C TRP A 107 -11.09 -2.72 5.25
N VAL A 108 -10.22 -1.95 5.89
CA VAL A 108 -9.94 -2.07 7.33
C VAL A 108 -11.12 -1.64 8.19
N PHE A 109 -11.76 -0.50 7.85
CA PHE A 109 -12.87 0.04 8.64
C PHE A 109 -14.26 -0.48 8.21
N LYS A 110 -14.34 -1.27 7.13
CA LYS A 110 -15.60 -1.80 6.57
C LYS A 110 -16.63 -0.70 6.33
N SER A 111 -16.19 0.46 5.90
CA SER A 111 -17.02 1.64 5.67
C SER A 111 -16.82 2.20 4.27
N SER A 112 -17.92 2.46 3.57
CA SER A 112 -17.93 3.19 2.30
C SER A 112 -18.07 4.71 2.48
N ASP A 113 -18.31 5.18 3.72
CA ASP A 113 -18.45 6.61 4.04
C ASP A 113 -17.07 7.25 4.26
N VAL A 114 -16.27 7.29 3.19
CA VAL A 114 -14.90 7.85 3.21
C VAL A 114 -14.85 9.11 2.38
N TYR A 115 -14.35 10.20 2.95
CA TYR A 115 -14.05 11.44 2.24
C TYR A 115 -12.72 11.33 1.50
N MET A 116 -12.58 12.03 0.38
CA MET A 116 -11.35 12.10 -0.39
C MET A 116 -10.63 13.41 -0.12
N TYR A 117 -9.36 13.31 0.21
CA TYR A 117 -8.48 14.46 0.44
C TYR A 117 -7.77 14.86 -0.84
N ARG A 118 -8.05 16.05 -1.36
CA ARG A 118 -7.42 16.74 -2.51
C ARG A 118 -7.52 16.02 -3.87
N ALA A 119 -7.52 14.70 -3.91
CA ALA A 119 -7.46 13.97 -5.17
C ALA A 119 -8.35 12.71 -5.16
N PRO A 120 -9.21 12.53 -6.17
CA PRO A 120 -10.18 11.42 -6.21
C PRO A 120 -9.55 10.06 -6.56
N GLY A 121 -8.30 10.02 -7.05
CA GLY A 121 -7.63 8.77 -7.40
C GLY A 121 -8.37 7.93 -8.44
N GLU A 122 -8.48 6.64 -8.18
CA GLU A 122 -9.12 5.65 -9.06
C GLU A 122 -10.64 5.84 -9.18
N ILE A 123 -11.28 6.47 -8.18
CA ILE A 123 -12.72 6.74 -8.22
C ILE A 123 -13.08 8.01 -8.99
N ARG A 124 -12.08 8.66 -9.64
CA ARG A 124 -12.25 9.90 -10.40
C ARG A 124 -13.37 9.81 -11.43
N TRP A 125 -13.45 8.68 -12.13
CA TRP A 125 -14.46 8.48 -13.16
C TRP A 125 -15.87 8.44 -12.54
N GLY A 126 -16.09 7.63 -11.50
CA GLY A 126 -17.39 7.55 -10.81
C GLY A 126 -17.83 8.88 -10.20
N MET A 127 -16.88 9.62 -9.58
CA MET A 127 -17.16 10.96 -9.05
C MET A 127 -17.43 12.00 -10.17
N GLY A 128 -16.97 11.74 -11.39
CA GLY A 128 -17.27 12.59 -12.55
C GLY A 128 -18.70 12.43 -13.06
N GLN A 129 -19.34 11.29 -12.80
CA GLN A 129 -20.73 11.03 -13.19
C GLN A 129 -21.75 11.70 -12.24
N ASP A 130 -21.35 11.98 -11.00
CA ASP A 130 -22.20 12.63 -10.02
C ASP A 130 -21.47 13.86 -9.42
N PRO A 131 -21.72 15.07 -9.97
CA PRO A 131 -21.08 16.30 -9.49
C PRO A 131 -21.41 16.62 -8.01
N GLU A 132 -22.61 16.28 -7.55
CA GLU A 132 -23.02 16.51 -6.15
C GLU A 132 -22.26 15.58 -5.20
N MET A 133 -22.09 14.32 -5.56
CA MET A 133 -21.22 13.40 -4.81
C MET A 133 -19.79 13.91 -4.76
N LYS A 134 -19.26 14.35 -5.90
CA LYS A 134 -17.91 14.93 -5.95
C LYS A 134 -17.77 16.12 -5.01
N LYS A 135 -18.69 17.07 -5.03
CA LYS A 135 -18.70 18.24 -4.15
C LYS A 135 -18.77 17.88 -2.67
N ARG A 136 -19.56 16.87 -2.33
CA ARG A 136 -19.73 16.43 -0.93
C ARG A 136 -18.58 15.59 -0.41
N ARG A 137 -17.89 14.81 -1.25
CA ARG A 137 -16.89 13.81 -0.86
C ARG A 137 -15.45 14.19 -1.12
N LEU A 138 -15.19 15.04 -2.12
CA LEU A 138 -13.84 15.49 -2.44
C LEU A 138 -13.58 16.83 -1.78
N LEU A 139 -12.75 16.82 -0.73
CA LEU A 139 -12.45 18.00 0.06
C LEU A 139 -11.05 18.52 -0.27
N ASP A 140 -10.95 19.82 -0.46
CA ASP A 140 -9.67 20.54 -0.47
C ASP A 140 -9.20 20.83 0.98
N ILE A 141 -8.08 21.53 1.14
CA ILE A 141 -7.52 21.84 2.46
C ILE A 141 -8.47 22.72 3.29
N PRO A 142 -9.05 23.83 2.78
CA PRO A 142 -10.01 24.63 3.54
C PRO A 142 -11.23 23.84 4.01
N ALA A 143 -11.87 23.07 3.13
CA ALA A 143 -13.01 22.25 3.47
C ALA A 143 -12.66 21.11 4.45
N THR A 144 -11.46 20.55 4.32
CA THR A 144 -10.94 19.58 5.29
C THR A 144 -10.78 20.19 6.68
N ASN A 145 -10.20 21.39 6.78
CA ASN A 145 -10.03 22.10 8.05
C ASN A 145 -11.38 22.45 8.70
N GLU A 146 -12.36 22.78 7.89
CA GLU A 146 -13.72 23.02 8.37
C GLU A 146 -14.36 21.73 8.91
N LEU A 147 -14.25 20.62 8.19
CA LEU A 147 -14.74 19.33 8.67
C LEU A 147 -14.06 18.92 9.99
N ILE A 148 -12.75 19.11 10.11
CA ILE A 148 -12.00 18.82 11.35
C ILE A 148 -12.55 19.66 12.50
N ARG A 149 -12.78 20.97 12.31
CA ARG A 149 -13.36 21.85 13.34
C ARG A 149 -14.75 21.39 13.76
N GLN A 150 -15.61 21.06 12.82
CA GLN A 150 -16.98 20.60 13.09
C GLN A 150 -17.03 19.27 13.84
N ARG A 151 -16.02 18.42 13.66
CA ARG A 151 -15.95 17.09 14.28
C ARG A 151 -15.13 17.03 15.55
N ARG A 152 -14.44 18.09 15.91
CA ARG A 152 -13.67 18.17 17.15
C ARG A 152 -14.60 17.94 18.35
N GLY A 153 -14.25 16.98 19.21
CA GLY A 153 -15.10 16.54 20.32
C GLY A 153 -16.29 15.63 19.94
N LYS A 154 -16.48 15.31 18.65
CA LYS A 154 -17.55 14.42 18.15
C LYS A 154 -16.96 13.22 17.40
N GLY A 155 -15.92 12.61 17.94
CA GLY A 155 -15.22 11.46 17.32
C GLY A 155 -14.06 11.83 16.38
N GLY A 156 -13.95 13.09 15.95
CA GLY A 156 -12.84 13.59 15.15
C GLY A 156 -12.84 13.13 13.69
N VAL A 157 -11.71 13.34 13.03
CA VAL A 157 -11.45 12.94 11.63
C VAL A 157 -10.17 12.14 11.58
N LEU A 158 -10.18 10.96 10.97
CA LEU A 158 -8.99 10.19 10.62
C LEU A 158 -8.62 10.47 9.17
N LEU A 159 -7.47 11.07 8.94
CA LEU A 159 -6.90 11.32 7.61
C LEU A 159 -5.77 10.35 7.33
N VAL A 160 -5.87 9.58 6.25
CA VAL A 160 -4.86 8.60 5.80
C VAL A 160 -4.27 9.06 4.46
N LEU A 161 -2.96 9.27 4.45
CA LEU A 161 -2.29 9.81 3.26
C LEU A 161 -0.81 9.37 3.21
N PRO A 162 -0.14 9.49 2.03
CA PRO A 162 1.29 9.30 1.95
C PRO A 162 2.04 10.26 2.89
N THR A 163 3.04 9.74 3.61
CA THR A 163 3.84 10.53 4.56
C THR A 163 4.49 11.78 3.90
N LYS A 164 4.83 11.69 2.61
CA LYS A 164 5.33 12.83 1.85
C LYS A 164 4.30 13.97 1.79
N ILE A 165 3.07 13.64 1.40
CA ILE A 165 1.97 14.62 1.29
C ILE A 165 1.64 15.22 2.66
N TYR A 166 1.60 14.38 3.71
CA TYR A 166 1.40 14.89 5.07
C TYR A 166 2.46 15.93 5.47
N ARG A 167 3.74 15.68 5.19
CA ARG A 167 4.82 16.64 5.51
C ARG A 167 4.70 17.95 4.73
N GLU A 168 4.25 17.89 3.49
CA GLU A 168 4.01 19.07 2.66
C GLU A 168 2.84 19.91 3.19
N ASP A 169 1.75 19.23 3.58
CA ASP A 169 0.52 19.90 4.01
C ASP A 169 0.45 20.17 5.52
N ARG A 170 1.43 19.68 6.31
CA ARG A 170 1.44 19.74 7.79
C ARG A 170 1.14 21.15 8.36
N LYS A 171 1.69 22.18 7.72
CA LYS A 171 1.52 23.59 8.15
C LYS A 171 0.15 24.15 7.81
N LEU A 172 -0.58 23.52 6.91
CA LEU A 172 -1.89 23.94 6.45
C LEU A 172 -3.03 23.21 7.16
N LEU A 173 -2.71 22.15 7.90
CA LEU A 173 -3.64 21.34 8.68
C LEU A 173 -3.58 21.74 10.17
N PRO A 174 -4.68 21.57 10.94
CA PRO A 174 -4.67 21.76 12.38
C PRO A 174 -3.68 20.83 13.10
N GLU A 175 -3.42 21.11 14.38
CA GLU A 175 -2.66 20.20 15.24
C GLU A 175 -3.44 18.90 15.45
N PRO A 176 -2.84 17.74 15.13
CA PRO A 176 -3.48 16.44 15.30
C PRO A 176 -3.46 15.99 16.77
N GLU A 177 -4.47 15.23 17.16
CA GLU A 177 -4.52 14.52 18.43
C GLU A 177 -3.52 13.35 18.46
N TRP A 178 -3.34 12.70 17.30
CA TRP A 178 -2.51 11.52 17.18
C TRP A 178 -1.99 11.34 15.76
N ILE A 179 -0.74 10.85 15.64
CA ILE A 179 -0.09 10.52 14.38
C ILE A 179 0.61 9.18 14.50
N GLU A 180 0.42 8.33 13.51
CA GLU A 180 1.22 7.13 13.32
C GLU A 180 1.67 7.02 11.88
N THR A 181 2.89 6.52 11.67
CA THR A 181 3.46 6.30 10.34
C THR A 181 3.99 4.89 10.22
N ASN A 182 3.85 4.26 9.07
CA ASN A 182 4.40 2.93 8.82
C ASN A 182 5.86 2.96 8.33
N SER A 183 6.42 4.14 8.09
CA SER A 183 7.81 4.29 7.66
C SER A 183 8.34 5.67 8.04
N SER A 184 9.56 5.71 8.61
CA SER A 184 10.31 6.95 8.83
C SER A 184 10.76 7.62 7.52
N HIS A 185 10.72 6.91 6.40
CA HIS A 185 11.09 7.38 5.08
C HIS A 185 9.91 8.05 4.35
N ARG A 186 10.24 8.83 3.30
CA ARG A 186 9.25 9.55 2.47
C ARG A 186 8.25 8.65 1.74
N LYS A 187 8.49 7.33 1.67
CA LYS A 187 7.69 6.33 0.92
C LYS A 187 6.80 5.49 1.83
N GLY A 188 6.14 6.07 2.79
CA GLY A 188 5.19 5.38 3.66
C GLY A 188 3.86 6.11 3.71
N TYR A 189 2.97 5.60 4.56
CA TYR A 189 1.69 6.23 4.88
C TYR A 189 1.69 6.79 6.29
N SER A 190 0.90 7.82 6.49
CA SER A 190 0.60 8.40 7.80
C SER A 190 -0.91 8.31 8.04
N ALA A 191 -1.27 7.88 9.23
CA ALA A 191 -2.62 7.98 9.77
C ALA A 191 -2.61 9.11 10.81
N VAL A 192 -3.46 10.10 10.61
CA VAL A 192 -3.48 11.35 11.39
C VAL A 192 -4.89 11.56 11.91
N LYS A 193 -5.07 11.60 13.22
CA LYS A 193 -6.36 11.88 13.86
C LYS A 193 -6.39 13.31 14.36
N PHE A 194 -7.49 13.99 14.09
CA PHE A 194 -7.79 15.34 14.52
C PHE A 194 -9.04 15.36 15.39
#